data_0c9f7f41d66c02ab4be0ff887a18d4a3
#
_entry.id   0c9f7f41d66c02ab4be0ff887a18d4a3
#
_cell.length_a   1.000
_cell.length_b   1.000
_cell.length_c   1.000
_cell.angle_alpha   90.00
_cell.angle_beta   90.00
_cell.angle_gamma   90.00
#
_symmetry.space_group_name_H-M   'P 1'
#
loop_
_entity.id
_entity.type
_entity.pdbx_description
1 polymer ?
#
loop_
_entity_poly.entity_id
_entity_poly.type
_entity_poly.pdbx_seq_one_letter_code
_entity_poly.pdbx_strand_id
1 'polypeptide(L)'
;MATIKIEYGKPKKDGSRAVYIIISSGATKKRVNTRIKVEKNEVKESASGMKITNKYKSMLVQEKLSEFQMKCMEVQRNLIGITLSADMIYDKIANNSPFNAVSTDFFSFAYRFVSENIKHAGTRSNYVAALRSLQRFNNNSRYLPFAGMTVQFVQSWIRSLEGTHRAKSNYPTLVKYMYNQACLEYNTDEDTNISPRLFDKIKIPRTTPAGQRALSLDEVRRFFALTPQSKAEEIAIDSAKLSFCLIGTNSVDLYSAEEYRSGKICYERTKTRTRRADKARIEIKVRDEIKPLVDKYRDKKSERVFNFYLRYSTPCVYNKCLNTILKRLGKRIGVDGLQFYQFRHSWATIARNELNIDIATIDEALNHKIPHHALIDVYVKKDFRNINLANKKVIDFVFGNSSN
;
A
#
# COMPACT_ATOMS: atom_id res chain seq x y z
N MET A 1 21.08 21.80 11.23
CA MET A 1 20.45 23.11 11.45
C MET A 1 20.87 24.05 10.32
N ALA A 2 19.93 24.85 9.82
CA ALA A 2 20.29 25.89 8.87
C ALA A 2 20.97 27.04 9.61
N THR A 3 21.92 27.70 8.94
CA THR A 3 22.61 28.86 9.45
C THR A 3 22.38 30.07 8.54
N ILE A 4 22.25 31.23 9.15
CA ILE A 4 22.05 32.50 8.44
C ILE A 4 23.21 33.47 8.77
N LYS A 5 23.85 33.98 7.73
CA LYS A 5 25.02 34.88 7.85
C LYS A 5 24.94 36.02 6.86
N ILE A 6 25.65 37.10 7.14
CA ILE A 6 25.85 38.22 6.21
C ILE A 6 27.02 37.89 5.28
N GLU A 7 26.87 38.23 4.01
CA GLU A 7 27.92 38.19 3.00
C GLU A 7 27.97 39.52 2.22
N TYR A 8 29.18 40.02 2.01
CA TYR A 8 29.40 41.20 1.21
C TYR A 8 29.72 40.80 -0.23
N GLY A 9 29.07 41.44 -1.18
CA GLY A 9 29.34 41.27 -2.60
C GLY A 9 30.72 41.75 -3.00
N LYS A 10 31.15 41.35 -4.20
CA LYS A 10 32.39 41.92 -4.78
C LYS A 10 32.28 43.45 -4.92
N PRO A 11 33.38 44.21 -4.75
CA PRO A 11 33.36 45.65 -4.94
C PRO A 11 33.01 46.00 -6.39
N LYS A 12 32.14 46.96 -6.56
CA LYS A 12 31.85 47.55 -7.87
C LYS A 12 32.95 48.52 -8.27
N LYS A 13 32.90 49.09 -9.50
CA LYS A 13 33.86 50.06 -9.99
C LYS A 13 33.98 51.30 -9.10
N ASP A 14 32.90 51.71 -8.41
CA ASP A 14 32.82 52.79 -7.45
C ASP A 14 33.28 52.39 -6.02
N GLY A 15 33.76 51.18 -5.85
CA GLY A 15 34.18 50.60 -4.56
C GLY A 15 33.05 50.18 -3.64
N SER A 16 31.80 50.39 -4.00
CA SER A 16 30.64 50.01 -3.21
C SER A 16 30.38 48.52 -3.25
N ARG A 17 29.72 47.98 -2.21
CA ARG A 17 29.38 46.58 -2.10
C ARG A 17 27.89 46.39 -1.73
N ALA A 18 27.23 45.44 -2.39
CA ALA A 18 25.90 45.01 -1.98
C ALA A 18 26.02 44.05 -0.79
N VAL A 19 25.07 44.14 0.13
CA VAL A 19 24.98 43.23 1.30
C VAL A 19 23.96 42.13 1.02
N TYR A 20 24.33 40.91 1.33
CA TYR A 20 23.48 39.72 1.16
C TYR A 20 23.32 38.99 2.48
N ILE A 21 22.17 38.29 2.60
CA ILE A 21 21.96 37.27 3.61
C ILE A 21 22.15 35.91 2.94
N ILE A 22 22.96 35.05 3.55
CA ILE A 22 23.18 33.67 3.09
C ILE A 22 22.47 32.75 4.03
N ILE A 23 21.53 31.96 3.48
CA ILE A 23 20.89 30.82 4.14
C ILE A 23 21.68 29.59 3.72
N SER A 24 22.23 28.82 4.67
CA SER A 24 22.91 27.54 4.41
C SER A 24 22.23 26.41 5.15
N SER A 25 21.89 25.34 4.43
CA SER A 25 21.27 24.15 5.00
C SER A 25 21.82 22.91 4.31
N GLY A 26 22.54 22.06 5.05
CA GLY A 26 23.27 20.93 4.49
C GLY A 26 24.24 21.38 3.39
N ALA A 27 24.14 20.76 2.22
CA ALA A 27 24.97 21.10 1.05
C ALA A 27 24.42 22.29 0.22
N THR A 28 23.26 22.85 0.57
CA THR A 28 22.59 23.91 -0.20
C THR A 28 22.83 25.29 0.40
N LYS A 29 22.93 26.31 -0.48
CA LYS A 29 23.05 27.71 -0.08
C LYS A 29 22.12 28.58 -0.94
N LYS A 30 21.41 29.50 -0.28
CA LYS A 30 20.61 30.55 -0.95
C LYS A 30 21.15 31.92 -0.59
N ARG A 31 21.37 32.76 -1.61
CA ARG A 31 21.85 34.12 -1.48
C ARG A 31 20.71 35.10 -1.70
N VAL A 32 20.39 35.90 -0.68
CA VAL A 32 19.28 36.86 -0.70
C VAL A 32 19.81 38.25 -0.68
N ASN A 33 19.42 39.08 -1.64
CA ASN A 33 19.85 40.49 -1.71
C ASN A 33 19.06 41.32 -0.69
N THR A 34 19.73 41.99 0.23
CA THR A 34 19.11 42.87 1.24
C THR A 34 18.63 44.20 0.67
N ARG A 35 19.04 44.54 -0.57
CA ARG A 35 18.92 45.88 -1.19
C ARG A 35 19.68 46.98 -0.47
N ILE A 36 20.53 46.64 0.50
CA ILE A 36 21.40 47.58 1.18
C ILE A 36 22.74 47.60 0.45
N LYS A 37 23.24 48.83 0.18
CA LYS A 37 24.52 49.09 -0.47
C LYS A 37 25.41 49.88 0.51
N VAL A 38 26.63 49.42 0.69
CA VAL A 38 27.63 50.09 1.54
C VAL A 38 28.73 50.65 0.66
N GLU A 39 29.12 51.88 0.92
CA GLU A 39 30.19 52.59 0.19
C GLU A 39 31.57 52.16 0.75
N LYS A 40 32.64 52.43 -0.03
CA LYS A 40 33.98 52.03 0.34
C LYS A 40 34.43 52.58 1.71
N ASN A 41 34.05 53.83 2.03
CA ASN A 41 34.36 54.51 3.31
C ASN A 41 33.46 54.04 4.48
N GLU A 42 32.42 53.30 4.22
CA GLU A 42 31.47 52.79 5.22
C GLU A 42 31.80 51.35 5.66
N VAL A 43 32.88 50.77 5.17
CA VAL A 43 33.30 49.39 5.49
C VAL A 43 34.74 49.39 6.00
N LYS A 44 34.94 48.71 7.14
CA LYS A 44 36.28 48.49 7.70
C LYS A 44 36.58 47.01 7.69
N GLU A 45 37.69 46.62 7.06
CA GLU A 45 38.16 45.22 7.09
C GLU A 45 38.96 44.99 8.37
N SER A 46 38.71 43.89 9.07
CA SER A 46 39.42 43.47 10.27
C SER A 46 39.73 41.97 10.17
N ALA A 47 40.62 41.48 11.04
CA ALA A 47 40.94 40.04 11.13
C ALA A 47 39.69 39.13 11.38
N SER A 48 38.63 39.68 11.96
CA SER A 48 37.34 38.99 12.19
C SER A 48 36.32 39.16 11.06
N GLY A 49 36.70 39.79 9.93
CA GLY A 49 35.87 40.04 8.75
C GLY A 49 35.51 41.52 8.54
N MET A 50 34.58 41.77 7.63
CA MET A 50 34.14 43.13 7.29
C MET A 50 33.11 43.65 8.30
N LYS A 51 33.26 44.92 8.73
CA LYS A 51 32.31 45.64 9.59
C LYS A 51 31.80 46.89 8.91
N ILE A 52 30.50 47.14 8.98
CA ILE A 52 29.89 48.40 8.51
C ILE A 52 30.11 49.47 9.59
N THR A 53 30.75 50.59 9.21
CA THR A 53 31.03 51.72 10.12
C THR A 53 29.84 52.67 10.20
N ASN A 54 29.03 52.77 9.16
CA ASN A 54 27.81 53.56 9.16
C ASN A 54 26.80 52.94 10.11
N LYS A 55 26.51 53.60 11.22
CA LYS A 55 25.59 53.08 12.28
C LYS A 55 24.22 52.77 11.76
N TYR A 56 23.63 53.63 10.91
CA TYR A 56 22.28 53.42 10.36
C TYR A 56 22.23 52.21 9.45
N LYS A 57 23.13 52.09 8.49
CA LYS A 57 23.19 50.91 7.60
C LYS A 57 23.52 49.63 8.35
N SER A 58 24.39 49.70 9.36
CA SER A 58 24.68 48.56 10.24
C SER A 58 23.41 48.06 10.97
N MET A 59 22.63 49.02 11.50
CA MET A 59 21.37 48.71 12.19
C MET A 59 20.35 48.03 11.23
N LEU A 60 20.15 48.57 10.04
CA LEU A 60 19.26 48.02 9.02
C LEU A 60 19.67 46.60 8.59
N VAL A 61 20.96 46.33 8.47
CA VAL A 61 21.47 44.99 8.12
C VAL A 61 21.24 44.02 9.28
N GLN A 62 21.46 44.45 10.52
CA GLN A 62 21.23 43.62 11.71
C GLN A 62 19.75 43.35 11.92
N GLU A 63 18.88 44.31 11.71
CA GLU A 63 17.43 44.14 11.77
C GLU A 63 16.96 43.07 10.77
N LYS A 64 17.37 43.18 9.49
CA LYS A 64 17.05 42.18 8.49
C LYS A 64 17.65 40.82 8.82
N LEU A 65 18.85 40.74 9.32
CA LEU A 65 19.47 39.49 9.75
C LEU A 65 18.67 38.81 10.86
N SER A 66 18.30 39.60 11.87
CA SER A 66 17.51 39.12 13.03
C SER A 66 16.11 38.64 12.59
N GLU A 67 15.45 39.38 11.67
CA GLU A 67 14.18 38.96 11.07
C GLU A 67 14.29 37.59 10.39
N PHE A 68 15.31 37.44 9.52
CA PHE A 68 15.52 36.17 8.83
C PHE A 68 15.91 35.04 9.79
N GLN A 69 16.69 35.32 10.83
CA GLN A 69 17.03 34.33 11.85
C GLN A 69 15.80 33.86 12.64
N MET A 70 14.96 34.81 13.08
CA MET A 70 13.71 34.45 13.79
C MET A 70 12.78 33.62 12.92
N LYS A 71 12.53 34.05 11.69
CA LYS A 71 11.70 33.31 10.74
C LYS A 71 12.29 31.92 10.41
N CYS A 72 13.62 31.82 10.29
CA CYS A 72 14.30 30.55 10.10
C CYS A 72 14.15 29.60 11.29
N MET A 73 14.29 30.11 12.52
CA MET A 73 14.08 29.33 13.73
C MET A 73 12.62 28.83 13.82
N GLU A 74 11.67 29.67 13.48
CA GLU A 74 10.25 29.32 13.44
C GLU A 74 9.98 28.21 12.40
N VAL A 75 10.51 28.33 11.18
CA VAL A 75 10.47 27.28 10.15
C VAL A 75 11.07 25.98 10.67
N GLN A 76 12.21 26.03 11.35
CA GLN A 76 12.88 24.84 11.88
C GLN A 76 12.14 24.23 13.08
N ARG A 77 11.56 25.05 13.96
CA ARG A 77 10.74 24.56 15.11
C ARG A 77 9.49 23.81 14.62
N ASN A 78 8.84 24.32 13.58
CA ASN A 78 7.60 23.74 13.05
C ASN A 78 7.85 22.50 12.17
N LEU A 79 9.11 22.23 11.79
CA LEU A 79 9.52 21.15 10.89
C LEU A 79 10.61 20.25 11.51
N ILE A 80 10.50 19.97 12.81
CA ILE A 80 11.42 19.08 13.54
C ILE A 80 11.54 17.73 12.82
N GLY A 81 12.79 17.34 12.52
CA GLY A 81 13.10 16.06 11.85
C GLY A 81 13.12 16.12 10.31
N ILE A 82 12.86 17.30 9.70
CA ILE A 82 12.92 17.48 8.25
C ILE A 82 14.13 18.32 7.88
N THR A 83 14.98 17.82 6.98
CA THR A 83 16.09 18.59 6.42
C THR A 83 15.59 19.38 5.20
N LEU A 84 15.41 20.69 5.37
CA LEU A 84 15.01 21.60 4.29
C LEU A 84 16.24 22.09 3.53
N SER A 85 16.12 22.27 2.20
CA SER A 85 17.11 23.01 1.42
C SER A 85 17.06 24.52 1.73
N ALA A 86 18.14 25.23 1.41
CA ALA A 86 18.20 26.67 1.63
C ALA A 86 17.14 27.44 0.82
N ASP A 87 16.81 26.97 -0.40
CA ASP A 87 15.75 27.56 -1.23
C ASP A 87 14.37 27.38 -0.58
N MET A 88 14.08 26.20 -0.05
CA MET A 88 12.80 25.91 0.64
C MET A 88 12.63 26.77 1.90
N ILE A 89 13.70 26.97 2.65
CA ILE A 89 13.69 27.85 3.84
C ILE A 89 13.41 29.30 3.40
N TYR A 90 14.07 29.76 2.34
CA TYR A 90 13.86 31.11 1.80
C TYR A 90 12.41 31.30 1.33
N ASP A 91 11.86 30.36 0.56
CA ASP A 91 10.48 30.46 0.05
C ASP A 91 9.46 30.55 1.18
N LYS A 92 9.68 29.84 2.29
CA LYS A 92 8.84 29.94 3.49
C LYS A 92 8.99 31.27 4.22
N ILE A 93 10.19 31.83 4.28
CA ILE A 93 10.45 33.15 4.89
C ILE A 93 9.88 34.28 4.03
N ALA A 94 10.03 34.18 2.69
CA ALA A 94 9.68 35.27 1.77
C ALA A 94 8.16 35.40 1.53
N ASN A 95 7.44 34.28 1.53
CA ASN A 95 6.02 34.24 1.17
C ASN A 95 5.06 34.62 2.32
N ASN A 96 5.59 34.98 3.49
CA ASN A 96 4.82 35.40 4.67
C ASN A 96 3.55 34.54 4.93
N SER A 97 3.60 33.26 4.54
CA SER A 97 2.51 32.33 4.75
C SER A 97 2.18 32.28 6.24
N PRO A 98 0.96 32.54 6.66
CA PRO A 98 0.59 32.43 8.06
C PRO A 98 0.97 31.02 8.53
N PHE A 99 1.72 30.95 9.63
CA PHE A 99 2.20 29.71 10.27
C PHE A 99 1.06 28.95 10.97
N ASN A 100 -0.09 28.88 10.38
CA ASN A 100 -0.99 27.79 10.69
C ASN A 100 -0.38 26.55 10.05
N ALA A 101 0.29 25.76 10.87
CA ALA A 101 1.14 24.63 10.53
C ALA A 101 0.35 23.51 9.85
N VAL A 102 -0.19 23.77 8.70
CA VAL A 102 -0.59 22.74 7.77
C VAL A 102 0.72 22.15 7.27
N SER A 103 1.00 20.92 7.62
CA SER A 103 2.12 20.19 7.06
C SER A 103 2.03 20.29 5.54
N THR A 104 2.81 21.16 4.94
CA THR A 104 2.79 21.39 3.48
C THR A 104 3.41 20.23 2.72
N ASP A 105 3.82 19.18 3.43
CA ASP A 105 4.48 18.01 2.90
C ASP A 105 3.53 16.81 2.79
N PHE A 106 3.36 16.34 1.56
CA PHE A 106 2.52 15.19 1.25
C PHE A 106 2.97 13.90 1.95
N PHE A 107 4.29 13.63 2.02
CA PHE A 107 4.74 12.38 2.65
C PHE A 107 4.48 12.36 4.15
N SER A 108 4.72 13.46 4.85
CA SER A 108 4.43 13.59 6.28
C SER A 108 2.95 13.36 6.56
N PHE A 109 2.07 14.01 5.79
CA PHE A 109 0.64 13.77 5.86
C PHE A 109 0.30 12.30 5.58
N ALA A 110 0.75 11.77 4.44
CA ALA A 110 0.34 10.46 3.96
C ALA A 110 0.79 9.32 4.90
N TYR A 111 2.02 9.37 5.44
CA TYR A 111 2.48 8.37 6.41
C TYR A 111 1.71 8.45 7.74
N ARG A 112 1.42 9.66 8.24
CA ARG A 112 0.55 9.86 9.42
C ARG A 112 -0.83 9.29 9.15
N PHE A 113 -1.48 9.70 8.06
CA PHE A 113 -2.81 9.22 7.67
C PHE A 113 -2.87 7.69 7.60
N VAL A 114 -1.88 7.04 6.97
CA VAL A 114 -1.82 5.58 6.86
C VAL A 114 -1.66 4.92 8.23
N SER A 115 -0.87 5.49 9.13
CA SER A 115 -0.66 4.91 10.48
C SER A 115 -1.92 4.98 11.33
N GLU A 116 -2.67 6.07 11.25
CA GLU A 116 -3.85 6.35 12.07
C GLU A 116 -5.12 5.68 11.52
N ASN A 117 -5.32 5.73 10.20
CA ASN A 117 -6.60 5.38 9.58
C ASN A 117 -6.62 3.99 8.93
N ILE A 118 -5.46 3.41 8.56
CA ILE A 118 -5.42 2.12 7.89
C ILE A 118 -5.08 1.00 8.88
N LYS A 119 -6.12 0.42 9.49
CA LYS A 119 -5.95 -0.61 10.54
C LYS A 119 -5.44 -1.95 10.00
N HIS A 120 -5.90 -2.37 8.81
CA HIS A 120 -5.58 -3.69 8.28
C HIS A 120 -4.15 -3.74 7.71
N ALA A 121 -3.28 -4.61 8.25
CA ALA A 121 -1.86 -4.68 7.90
C ALA A 121 -1.58 -4.89 6.41
N GLY A 122 -2.34 -5.77 5.74
CA GLY A 122 -2.21 -6.01 4.29
C GLY A 122 -2.57 -4.79 3.44
N THR A 123 -3.59 -4.03 3.84
CA THR A 123 -3.96 -2.77 3.19
C THR A 123 -2.90 -1.72 3.44
N ARG A 124 -2.44 -1.56 4.70
CA ARG A 124 -1.37 -0.64 5.08
C ARG A 124 -0.10 -0.87 4.25
N SER A 125 0.29 -2.13 4.07
CA SER A 125 1.45 -2.49 3.24
C SER A 125 1.35 -1.99 1.80
N ASN A 126 0.15 -2.02 1.19
CA ASN A 126 -0.07 -1.49 -0.17
C ASN A 126 0.09 0.04 -0.22
N TYR A 127 -0.43 0.78 0.77
CA TYR A 127 -0.24 2.23 0.86
C TYR A 127 1.22 2.59 1.01
N VAL A 128 1.94 1.91 1.92
CA VAL A 128 3.38 2.13 2.13
C VAL A 128 4.17 1.80 0.86
N ALA A 129 3.81 0.74 0.13
CA ALA A 129 4.45 0.41 -1.15
C ALA A 129 4.24 1.51 -2.21
N ALA A 130 3.04 2.08 -2.29
CA ALA A 130 2.76 3.21 -3.19
C ALA A 130 3.58 4.45 -2.81
N LEU A 131 3.64 4.80 -1.52
CA LEU A 131 4.45 5.92 -1.03
C LEU A 131 5.94 5.72 -1.29
N ARG A 132 6.48 4.53 -1.04
CA ARG A 132 7.88 4.20 -1.36
C ARG A 132 8.18 4.27 -2.84
N SER A 133 7.22 3.91 -3.70
CA SER A 133 7.36 4.06 -5.14
C SER A 133 7.43 5.52 -5.56
N LEU A 134 6.54 6.36 -5.04
CA LEU A 134 6.53 7.80 -5.29
C LEU A 134 7.80 8.47 -4.73
N GLN A 135 8.25 8.06 -3.55
CA GLN A 135 9.47 8.55 -2.92
C GLN A 135 10.71 8.25 -3.76
N ARG A 136 10.84 7.03 -4.30
CA ARG A 136 11.94 6.67 -5.22
C ARG A 136 11.93 7.55 -6.47
N PHE A 137 10.77 7.81 -7.05
CA PHE A 137 10.63 8.71 -8.19
C PHE A 137 11.02 10.15 -7.83
N ASN A 138 10.73 10.59 -6.61
CA ASN A 138 11.12 11.88 -6.05
C ASN A 138 12.57 11.88 -5.49
N ASN A 139 13.50 11.22 -6.17
CA ASN A 139 14.91 11.13 -5.81
C ASN A 139 15.18 10.66 -4.37
N ASN A 140 14.35 9.75 -3.86
CA ASN A 140 14.35 9.27 -2.46
C ASN A 140 14.16 10.39 -1.41
N SER A 141 13.74 11.58 -1.80
CA SER A 141 13.41 12.64 -0.87
C SER A 141 12.23 12.22 0.01
N ARG A 142 12.32 12.54 1.30
CA ARG A 142 11.22 12.39 2.26
C ARG A 142 10.30 13.61 2.31
N TYR A 143 10.56 14.58 1.47
CA TYR A 143 9.77 15.79 1.37
C TYR A 143 9.24 15.98 -0.05
N LEU A 144 7.95 16.21 -0.15
CA LEU A 144 7.24 16.53 -1.39
C LEU A 144 6.14 17.55 -1.07
N PRO A 145 6.36 18.84 -1.32
CA PRO A 145 5.34 19.85 -1.06
C PRO A 145 4.11 19.59 -1.92
N PHE A 146 2.90 19.85 -1.40
CA PHE A 146 1.68 19.71 -2.19
C PHE A 146 1.71 20.54 -3.48
N ALA A 147 2.34 21.74 -3.45
CA ALA A 147 2.57 22.55 -4.63
C ALA A 147 3.49 21.86 -5.68
N GLY A 148 4.36 20.97 -5.25
CA GLY A 148 5.23 20.15 -6.13
C GLY A 148 4.49 18.98 -6.78
N MET A 149 3.32 18.59 -6.27
CA MET A 149 2.48 17.55 -6.85
C MET A 149 1.69 18.10 -8.05
N THR A 150 2.39 18.45 -9.12
CA THR A 150 1.76 18.92 -10.36
C THR A 150 1.20 17.76 -11.19
N VAL A 151 0.28 18.08 -12.12
CA VAL A 151 -0.23 17.09 -13.10
C VAL A 151 0.92 16.43 -13.84
N GLN A 152 1.91 17.22 -14.28
CA GLN A 152 3.08 16.72 -15.00
C GLN A 152 3.94 15.79 -14.15
N PHE A 153 4.20 16.15 -12.88
CA PHE A 153 4.95 15.32 -11.94
C PHE A 153 4.27 13.95 -11.74
N VAL A 154 2.97 13.95 -11.40
CA VAL A 154 2.23 12.71 -11.14
C VAL A 154 2.11 11.86 -12.40
N GLN A 155 1.87 12.45 -13.57
CA GLN A 155 1.83 11.71 -14.85
C GLN A 155 3.18 11.09 -15.19
N SER A 156 4.30 11.81 -14.95
CA SER A 156 5.65 11.31 -15.16
C SER A 156 5.97 10.15 -14.22
N TRP A 157 5.57 10.25 -12.95
CA TRP A 157 5.65 9.13 -12.01
C TRP A 157 4.84 7.91 -12.50
N ILE A 158 3.58 8.10 -12.92
CA ILE A 158 2.76 6.99 -13.44
C ILE A 158 3.42 6.33 -14.64
N ARG A 159 4.01 7.10 -15.55
CA ARG A 159 4.75 6.56 -16.71
C ARG A 159 5.99 5.78 -16.31
N SER A 160 6.69 6.23 -15.27
CA SER A 160 7.89 5.54 -14.75
C SER A 160 7.60 4.25 -14.00
N LEU A 161 6.32 3.95 -13.67
CA LEU A 161 5.97 2.71 -12.98
C LEU A 161 6.21 1.51 -13.90
N GLU A 162 7.25 0.79 -13.61
CA GLU A 162 7.56 -0.50 -14.22
C GLU A 162 6.93 -1.65 -13.42
N GLY A 163 6.84 -2.83 -14.02
CA GLY A 163 6.33 -4.02 -13.36
C GLY A 163 4.88 -4.38 -13.73
N THR A 164 4.11 -4.87 -12.78
CA THR A 164 2.76 -5.39 -13.07
C THR A 164 1.77 -4.27 -13.41
N HIS A 165 0.88 -4.53 -14.37
CA HIS A 165 -0.26 -3.64 -14.69
C HIS A 165 -1.04 -3.21 -13.43
N ARG A 166 -1.06 -4.07 -12.40
CA ARG A 166 -1.70 -3.78 -11.12
C ARG A 166 -1.01 -2.63 -10.37
N ALA A 167 0.32 -2.54 -10.38
CA ALA A 167 1.05 -1.44 -9.74
C ALA A 167 0.74 -0.12 -10.43
N LYS A 168 0.69 -0.10 -11.77
CA LYS A 168 0.37 1.09 -12.57
C LYS A 168 -1.03 1.66 -12.30
N SER A 169 -1.98 0.83 -11.88
CA SER A 169 -3.33 1.26 -11.52
C SER A 169 -3.45 1.52 -10.00
N ASN A 170 -2.97 0.59 -9.18
CA ASN A 170 -3.22 0.61 -7.74
C ASN A 170 -2.45 1.72 -7.02
N TYR A 171 -1.17 1.93 -7.33
CA TYR A 171 -0.36 2.95 -6.63
C TYR A 171 -0.89 4.37 -6.85
N PRO A 172 -1.18 4.81 -8.10
CA PRO A 172 -1.77 6.13 -8.30
C PRO A 172 -3.15 6.29 -7.66
N THR A 173 -3.97 5.23 -7.63
CA THR A 173 -5.26 5.24 -6.95
C THR A 173 -5.11 5.46 -5.45
N LEU A 174 -4.14 4.81 -4.81
CA LEU A 174 -3.88 4.99 -3.38
C LEU A 174 -3.31 6.37 -3.08
N VAL A 175 -2.41 6.89 -3.93
CA VAL A 175 -1.88 8.26 -3.80
C VAL A 175 -2.99 9.29 -3.99
N LYS A 176 -3.86 9.13 -5.00
CA LYS A 176 -5.05 9.98 -5.19
C LYS A 176 -5.94 10.00 -3.94
N TYR A 177 -6.19 8.81 -3.36
CA TYR A 177 -7.01 8.73 -2.15
C TYR A 177 -6.40 9.52 -0.99
N MET A 178 -5.10 9.33 -0.72
CA MET A 178 -4.40 10.08 0.34
C MET A 178 -4.38 11.58 0.07
N TYR A 179 -4.15 11.97 -1.18
CA TYR A 179 -4.19 13.39 -1.59
C TYR A 179 -5.56 14.02 -1.36
N ASN A 180 -6.64 13.31 -1.72
CA ASN A 180 -8.00 13.79 -1.48
C ASN A 180 -8.31 13.90 0.01
N GLN A 181 -7.78 12.99 0.85
CA GLN A 181 -7.92 13.10 2.31
C GLN A 181 -7.18 14.34 2.85
N ALA A 182 -6.01 14.66 2.29
CA ALA A 182 -5.31 15.91 2.63
C ALA A 182 -6.11 17.14 2.21
N CYS A 183 -6.75 17.12 1.05
CA CYS A 183 -7.65 18.23 0.65
C CYS A 183 -8.81 18.41 1.64
N LEU A 184 -9.39 17.31 2.13
CA LEU A 184 -10.47 17.38 3.13
C LEU A 184 -9.99 17.88 4.49
N GLU A 185 -8.74 17.61 4.88
CA GLU A 185 -8.18 18.04 6.17
C GLU A 185 -7.69 19.48 6.13
N TYR A 186 -7.13 19.93 5.00
CA TYR A 186 -6.39 21.20 4.91
C TYR A 186 -7.11 22.31 4.17
N ASN A 187 -8.15 22.02 3.40
CA ASN A 187 -8.99 23.04 2.79
C ASN A 187 -10.19 23.32 3.68
N THR A 188 -10.61 24.57 3.70
CA THR A 188 -11.86 25.04 4.30
C THR A 188 -12.78 25.56 3.19
N ASP A 189 -14.02 25.92 3.55
CA ASP A 189 -14.96 26.53 2.59
C ASP A 189 -14.43 27.90 2.10
N GLU A 190 -13.60 28.58 2.90
CA GLU A 190 -13.05 29.90 2.61
C GLU A 190 -11.66 29.81 1.95
N ASP A 191 -10.82 28.81 2.31
CA ASP A 191 -9.43 28.71 1.89
C ASP A 191 -9.10 27.38 1.19
N THR A 192 -8.66 27.45 -0.06
CA THR A 192 -8.16 26.31 -0.83
C THR A 192 -6.64 26.24 -0.76
N ASN A 193 -6.11 25.56 0.26
CA ASN A 193 -4.68 25.40 0.47
C ASN A 193 -4.03 24.35 -0.46
N ILE A 194 -4.82 23.34 -0.86
CA ILE A 194 -4.40 22.24 -1.75
C ILE A 194 -5.42 22.13 -2.88
N SER A 195 -4.95 22.12 -4.14
CA SER A 195 -5.84 22.01 -5.29
C SER A 195 -6.64 20.69 -5.29
N PRO A 196 -7.97 20.72 -5.15
CA PRO A 196 -8.79 19.52 -5.13
C PRO A 196 -8.90 18.86 -6.53
N ARG A 197 -8.55 19.60 -7.60
CA ARG A 197 -8.71 19.18 -9.01
C ARG A 197 -7.45 18.58 -9.65
N LEU A 198 -6.41 18.31 -8.87
CA LEU A 198 -5.16 17.75 -9.40
C LEU A 198 -5.42 16.45 -10.19
N PHE A 199 -6.16 15.53 -9.60
CA PHE A 199 -6.40 14.21 -10.18
C PHE A 199 -7.52 14.15 -11.22
N ASP A 200 -8.28 15.22 -11.43
CA ASP A 200 -9.29 15.30 -12.50
C ASP A 200 -8.62 15.29 -13.90
N LYS A 201 -7.41 15.85 -13.99
CA LYS A 201 -6.61 15.94 -15.22
C LYS A 201 -5.66 14.75 -15.41
N ILE A 202 -5.67 13.78 -14.49
CA ILE A 202 -4.72 12.65 -14.48
C ILE A 202 -5.47 11.36 -14.83
N LYS A 203 -5.13 10.77 -15.97
CA LYS A 203 -5.65 9.46 -16.37
C LYS A 203 -4.86 8.35 -15.67
N ILE A 204 -5.49 7.71 -14.68
CA ILE A 204 -4.93 6.52 -14.03
C ILE A 204 -5.25 5.31 -14.91
N PRO A 205 -4.25 4.48 -15.30
CA PRO A 205 -4.48 3.29 -16.09
C PRO A 205 -5.44 2.32 -15.38
N ARG A 206 -6.39 1.75 -16.10
CA ARG A 206 -7.25 0.69 -15.57
C ARG A 206 -6.44 -0.59 -15.42
N THR A 207 -6.73 -1.36 -14.38
CA THR A 207 -6.16 -2.71 -14.23
C THR A 207 -6.75 -3.58 -15.33
N THR A 208 -5.90 -4.12 -16.20
CA THR A 208 -6.32 -5.20 -17.09
C THR A 208 -6.66 -6.43 -16.23
N PRO A 209 -7.76 -7.12 -16.47
CA PRO A 209 -8.04 -8.38 -15.81
C PRO A 209 -6.82 -9.30 -15.98
N ALA A 210 -6.36 -9.89 -14.90
CA ALA A 210 -5.36 -10.93 -15.02
C ALA A 210 -5.96 -12.05 -15.86
N GLY A 211 -5.18 -12.58 -16.81
CA GLY A 211 -5.61 -13.69 -17.65
C GLY A 211 -6.15 -14.87 -16.84
N GLN A 212 -6.78 -15.81 -17.51
CA GLN A 212 -7.36 -17.02 -16.91
C GLN A 212 -6.34 -17.71 -15.99
N ARG A 213 -6.71 -17.88 -14.73
CA ARG A 213 -5.84 -18.44 -13.69
C ARG A 213 -6.24 -19.82 -13.23
N ALA A 214 -7.39 -20.31 -13.70
CA ALA A 214 -7.84 -21.64 -13.38
C ALA A 214 -6.96 -22.67 -14.06
N LEU A 215 -6.67 -23.76 -13.36
CA LEU A 215 -6.16 -24.98 -13.95
C LEU A 215 -7.28 -25.66 -14.72
N SER A 216 -6.98 -26.31 -15.81
CA SER A 216 -7.90 -27.24 -16.50
C SER A 216 -8.19 -28.46 -15.61
N LEU A 217 -9.22 -29.18 -15.95
CA LEU A 217 -9.58 -30.42 -15.25
C LEU A 217 -8.42 -31.42 -15.22
N ASP A 218 -7.76 -31.57 -16.37
CA ASP A 218 -6.63 -32.48 -16.53
C ASP A 218 -5.40 -32.03 -15.69
N GLU A 219 -5.10 -30.73 -15.67
CA GLU A 219 -4.05 -30.19 -14.80
C GLU A 219 -4.34 -30.38 -13.32
N VAL A 220 -5.61 -30.22 -12.90
CA VAL A 220 -6.04 -30.48 -11.51
C VAL A 220 -5.82 -31.95 -11.16
N ARG A 221 -6.24 -32.87 -12.04
CA ARG A 221 -6.06 -34.33 -11.84
C ARG A 221 -4.60 -34.72 -11.79
N ARG A 222 -3.78 -34.23 -12.73
CA ARG A 222 -2.32 -34.46 -12.75
C ARG A 222 -1.64 -33.93 -11.49
N PHE A 223 -2.06 -32.75 -11.02
CA PHE A 223 -1.50 -32.18 -9.79
C PHE A 223 -1.79 -33.06 -8.57
N PHE A 224 -3.04 -33.52 -8.39
CA PHE A 224 -3.40 -34.33 -7.24
C PHE A 224 -2.90 -35.78 -7.33
N ALA A 225 -2.44 -36.23 -8.50
CA ALA A 225 -1.76 -37.51 -8.69
C ALA A 225 -0.24 -37.46 -8.42
N LEU A 226 0.31 -36.26 -8.14
CA LEU A 226 1.73 -36.13 -7.85
C LEU A 226 2.14 -36.86 -6.57
N THR A 227 3.21 -37.63 -6.65
CA THR A 227 3.88 -38.19 -5.47
C THR A 227 4.82 -37.13 -4.87
N PRO A 228 4.66 -36.77 -3.59
CA PRO A 228 5.54 -35.81 -2.92
C PRO A 228 6.94 -36.41 -2.73
N GLN A 229 7.98 -35.59 -2.97
CA GLN A 229 9.37 -35.99 -2.77
C GLN A 229 9.93 -35.50 -1.43
N SER A 230 9.15 -34.74 -0.68
CA SER A 230 9.52 -34.21 0.63
C SER A 230 8.29 -33.95 1.49
N LYS A 231 8.50 -33.83 2.81
CA LYS A 231 7.43 -33.42 3.74
C LYS A 231 6.84 -32.05 3.41
N ALA A 232 7.64 -31.15 2.85
CA ALA A 232 7.16 -29.84 2.44
C ALA A 232 6.25 -29.92 1.20
N GLU A 233 6.57 -30.78 0.24
CA GLU A 233 5.71 -31.05 -0.92
C GLU A 233 4.43 -31.75 -0.52
N GLU A 234 4.50 -32.72 0.37
CA GLU A 234 3.34 -33.40 0.93
C GLU A 234 2.36 -32.40 1.56
N ILE A 235 2.84 -31.50 2.44
CA ILE A 235 2.03 -30.47 3.05
C ILE A 235 1.41 -29.54 1.99
N ALA A 236 2.16 -29.18 0.94
CA ALA A 236 1.64 -28.28 -0.10
C ALA A 236 0.57 -28.94 -0.96
N ILE A 237 0.72 -30.22 -1.33
CA ILE A 237 -0.26 -31.00 -2.08
C ILE A 237 -1.51 -31.21 -1.22
N ASP A 238 -1.35 -31.66 0.02
CA ASP A 238 -2.43 -31.87 0.95
C ASP A 238 -3.23 -30.59 1.25
N SER A 239 -2.51 -29.47 1.47
CA SER A 239 -3.15 -28.16 1.68
C SER A 239 -3.93 -27.71 0.45
N ALA A 240 -3.39 -27.93 -0.76
CA ALA A 240 -4.08 -27.62 -2.00
C ALA A 240 -5.34 -28.50 -2.18
N LYS A 241 -5.26 -29.80 -1.85
CA LYS A 241 -6.40 -30.72 -1.89
C LYS A 241 -7.47 -30.34 -0.87
N LEU A 242 -7.07 -30.01 0.37
CA LEU A 242 -7.98 -29.48 1.39
C LEU A 242 -8.68 -28.19 0.90
N SER A 243 -7.89 -27.25 0.36
CA SER A 243 -8.46 -26.02 -0.19
C SER A 243 -9.47 -26.29 -1.29
N PHE A 244 -9.11 -27.07 -2.30
CA PHE A 244 -9.97 -27.39 -3.44
C PHE A 244 -11.27 -28.05 -3.00
N CYS A 245 -11.19 -29.11 -2.20
CA CYS A 245 -12.36 -29.85 -1.72
C CYS A 245 -13.18 -29.10 -0.66
N LEU A 246 -12.65 -28.01 -0.11
CA LEU A 246 -13.35 -27.04 0.74
C LEU A 246 -13.74 -25.77 -0.03
N ILE A 247 -14.20 -25.95 -1.29
CA ILE A 247 -14.69 -24.86 -2.16
C ILE A 247 -13.62 -23.77 -2.39
N GLY A 248 -12.38 -24.17 -2.60
CA GLY A 248 -11.27 -23.23 -2.80
C GLY A 248 -11.03 -22.33 -1.58
N THR A 249 -11.14 -22.84 -0.38
CA THR A 249 -10.82 -22.11 0.86
C THR A 249 -9.42 -21.52 0.78
N ASN A 250 -9.28 -20.22 1.09
CA ASN A 250 -8.00 -19.53 1.03
C ASN A 250 -7.04 -20.07 2.11
N SER A 251 -5.73 -20.01 1.84
CA SER A 251 -4.70 -20.45 2.79
C SER A 251 -4.79 -19.77 4.16
N VAL A 252 -5.17 -18.49 4.21
CA VAL A 252 -5.38 -17.77 5.47
C VAL A 252 -6.56 -18.33 6.24
N ASP A 253 -7.66 -18.62 5.56
CA ASP A 253 -8.87 -19.16 6.18
C ASP A 253 -8.66 -20.63 6.59
N LEU A 254 -7.92 -21.42 5.79
CA LEU A 254 -7.52 -22.78 6.12
C LEU A 254 -6.61 -22.83 7.37
N TYR A 255 -5.65 -21.88 7.45
CA TYR A 255 -4.75 -21.74 8.61
C TYR A 255 -5.49 -21.33 9.88
N SER A 256 -6.55 -20.53 9.75
CA SER A 256 -7.26 -19.89 10.88
C SER A 256 -8.61 -20.51 11.19
N ALA A 257 -9.03 -21.57 10.48
CA ALA A 257 -10.30 -22.24 10.74
C ALA A 257 -10.38 -22.74 12.19
N GLU A 258 -11.47 -22.38 12.90
CA GLU A 258 -11.57 -22.61 14.34
C GLU A 258 -12.58 -23.70 14.71
N GLU A 259 -13.56 -23.98 13.85
CA GLU A 259 -14.66 -24.88 14.18
C GLU A 259 -14.76 -26.07 13.22
N TYR A 260 -14.67 -27.31 13.80
CA TYR A 260 -15.03 -28.53 13.11
C TYR A 260 -16.10 -29.26 13.93
N ARG A 261 -17.34 -29.22 13.45
CA ARG A 261 -18.49 -29.79 14.14
C ARG A 261 -19.41 -30.55 13.20
N SER A 262 -19.91 -31.70 13.62
CA SER A 262 -20.87 -32.51 12.86
C SER A 262 -20.43 -32.79 11.42
N GLY A 263 -19.13 -33.08 11.21
CA GLY A 263 -18.58 -33.35 9.89
C GLY A 263 -18.48 -32.14 8.95
N LYS A 264 -18.58 -30.93 9.51
CA LYS A 264 -18.46 -29.68 8.77
C LYS A 264 -17.34 -28.85 9.33
N ILE A 265 -16.60 -28.18 8.44
CA ILE A 265 -15.68 -27.09 8.78
C ILE A 265 -16.45 -25.78 8.63
N CYS A 266 -16.46 -25.01 9.71
CA CYS A 266 -17.12 -23.72 9.79
C CYS A 266 -16.09 -22.64 10.08
N TYR A 267 -16.12 -21.55 9.33
CA TYR A 267 -15.23 -20.41 9.56
C TYR A 267 -15.82 -19.09 9.06
N GLU A 268 -15.31 -18.00 9.61
CA GLU A 268 -15.60 -16.65 9.15
C GLU A 268 -14.48 -16.21 8.18
N ARG A 269 -14.83 -15.85 6.92
CA ARG A 269 -13.84 -15.50 5.91
C ARG A 269 -13.04 -14.27 6.34
N THR A 270 -11.77 -14.45 6.64
CA THR A 270 -10.85 -13.41 7.20
C THR A 270 -10.88 -12.10 6.42
N LYS A 271 -10.96 -12.15 5.09
CA LYS A 271 -10.92 -10.94 4.22
C LYS A 271 -12.16 -10.05 4.37
N THR A 272 -13.32 -10.61 4.74
CA THR A 272 -14.60 -9.91 4.65
C THR A 272 -15.42 -9.93 5.95
N ARG A 273 -15.03 -10.71 6.97
CA ARG A 273 -15.76 -10.84 8.23
C ARG A 273 -16.08 -9.54 8.93
N THR A 274 -15.17 -8.57 8.90
CA THR A 274 -15.34 -7.26 9.56
C THR A 274 -16.24 -6.28 8.79
N ARG A 275 -16.61 -6.62 7.55
CA ARG A 275 -17.40 -5.76 6.66
C ARG A 275 -18.81 -6.28 6.40
N ARG A 276 -19.16 -7.42 7.01
CA ARG A 276 -20.44 -8.11 6.77
C ARG A 276 -21.13 -8.39 8.09
N ALA A 277 -22.45 -8.18 8.13
CA ALA A 277 -23.27 -8.47 9.30
C ALA A 277 -23.28 -9.97 9.64
N ASP A 278 -23.27 -10.86 8.62
CA ASP A 278 -23.18 -12.30 8.76
C ASP A 278 -21.75 -12.80 9.05
N LYS A 279 -20.80 -11.87 9.31
CA LYS A 279 -19.36 -12.13 9.52
C LYS A 279 -18.72 -12.98 8.43
N ALA A 280 -19.33 -13.05 7.27
CA ALA A 280 -18.94 -13.91 6.17
C ALA A 280 -18.77 -15.39 6.57
N ARG A 281 -19.64 -15.90 7.46
CA ARG A 281 -19.64 -17.29 7.91
C ARG A 281 -19.96 -18.21 6.73
N ILE A 282 -19.27 -19.36 6.68
CA ILE A 282 -19.49 -20.44 5.72
C ILE A 282 -19.35 -21.78 6.43
N GLU A 283 -20.15 -22.76 6.01
CA GLU A 283 -20.14 -24.13 6.54
C GLU A 283 -19.98 -25.12 5.38
N ILE A 284 -18.89 -25.86 5.38
CA ILE A 284 -18.53 -26.78 4.30
C ILE A 284 -18.48 -28.20 4.87
N LYS A 285 -19.27 -29.12 4.29
CA LYS A 285 -19.25 -30.52 4.66
C LYS A 285 -17.93 -31.16 4.23
N VAL A 286 -17.25 -31.79 5.16
CA VAL A 286 -16.05 -32.59 4.89
C VAL A 286 -16.48 -33.85 4.14
N ARG A 287 -15.93 -34.06 2.96
CA ARG A 287 -16.15 -35.19 2.09
C ARG A 287 -15.14 -36.32 2.42
N ASP A 288 -15.51 -37.55 2.06
CA ASP A 288 -14.67 -38.71 2.34
C ASP A 288 -13.31 -38.65 1.69
N GLU A 289 -13.20 -37.96 0.53
CA GLU A 289 -11.95 -37.75 -0.22
C GLU A 289 -10.88 -36.95 0.54
N ILE A 290 -11.31 -36.14 1.53
CA ILE A 290 -10.38 -35.33 2.35
C ILE A 290 -10.46 -35.64 3.85
N LYS A 291 -11.35 -36.53 4.27
CA LYS A 291 -11.43 -36.91 5.68
C LYS A 291 -10.10 -37.42 6.26
N PRO A 292 -9.34 -38.27 5.57
CA PRO A 292 -7.98 -38.66 6.03
C PRO A 292 -7.03 -37.48 6.20
N LEU A 293 -7.13 -36.47 5.34
CA LEU A 293 -6.29 -35.26 5.44
C LEU A 293 -6.73 -34.37 6.61
N VAL A 294 -8.05 -34.25 6.85
CA VAL A 294 -8.57 -33.51 8.00
C VAL A 294 -8.07 -34.17 9.29
N ASP A 295 -8.12 -35.49 9.38
CA ASP A 295 -7.67 -36.24 10.55
C ASP A 295 -6.13 -36.11 10.73
N LYS A 296 -5.35 -36.19 9.63
CA LYS A 296 -3.89 -36.06 9.62
C LYS A 296 -3.43 -34.70 10.15
N TYR A 297 -4.10 -33.63 9.75
CA TYR A 297 -3.74 -32.25 10.13
C TYR A 297 -4.57 -31.71 11.27
N ARG A 298 -5.40 -32.49 11.91
CA ARG A 298 -6.26 -32.07 13.01
C ARG A 298 -5.43 -31.52 14.16
N ASP A 299 -5.86 -30.40 14.71
CA ASP A 299 -5.27 -29.87 15.92
C ASP A 299 -5.76 -30.63 17.17
N LYS A 300 -4.85 -31.34 17.82
CA LYS A 300 -5.12 -32.10 19.04
C LYS A 300 -5.41 -31.20 20.25
N LYS A 301 -4.95 -29.93 20.22
CA LYS A 301 -5.21 -28.95 21.27
C LYS A 301 -6.57 -28.25 21.11
N SER A 302 -7.25 -28.48 19.98
CA SER A 302 -8.55 -27.89 19.67
C SER A 302 -8.60 -26.35 19.66
N GLU A 303 -7.46 -25.69 19.50
CA GLU A 303 -7.39 -24.24 19.31
C GLU A 303 -7.85 -23.83 17.90
N ARG A 304 -7.63 -24.74 16.92
CA ARG A 304 -8.05 -24.59 15.52
C ARG A 304 -8.47 -25.92 14.94
N VAL A 305 -9.00 -25.89 13.73
CA VAL A 305 -9.29 -27.14 13.00
C VAL A 305 -7.98 -27.84 12.64
N PHE A 306 -7.00 -27.07 12.13
CA PHE A 306 -5.76 -27.60 11.62
C PHE A 306 -4.54 -27.10 12.42
N ASN A 307 -3.54 -27.97 12.55
CA ASN A 307 -2.30 -27.72 13.29
C ASN A 307 -1.22 -26.96 12.53
N PHE A 308 -1.56 -26.32 11.39
CA PHE A 308 -0.58 -25.59 10.58
C PHE A 308 0.13 -24.48 11.35
N TYR A 309 -0.52 -23.87 12.35
CA TYR A 309 0.05 -22.83 13.19
C TYR A 309 1.21 -23.30 14.07
N LEU A 310 1.31 -24.60 14.36
CA LEU A 310 2.44 -25.17 15.09
C LEU A 310 3.73 -25.18 14.25
N ARG A 311 3.60 -25.19 12.92
CA ARG A 311 4.72 -25.21 11.99
C ARG A 311 5.03 -23.86 11.37
N TYR A 312 4.04 -23.05 11.14
CA TYR A 312 4.16 -21.76 10.48
C TYR A 312 3.73 -20.64 11.41
N SER A 313 4.62 -19.69 11.68
CA SER A 313 4.40 -18.62 12.67
C SER A 313 3.22 -17.71 12.34
N THR A 314 2.89 -17.53 11.07
CA THR A 314 1.79 -16.68 10.62
C THR A 314 1.11 -17.22 9.35
N PRO A 315 -0.16 -16.85 9.08
CA PRO A 315 -0.83 -17.20 7.82
C PRO A 315 -0.06 -16.72 6.57
N CYS A 316 0.66 -15.60 6.70
CA CYS A 316 1.47 -15.04 5.62
C CYS A 316 2.67 -15.93 5.30
N VAL A 317 3.37 -16.42 6.32
CA VAL A 317 4.49 -17.37 6.17
C VAL A 317 3.98 -18.67 5.57
N TYR A 318 2.87 -19.22 6.08
CA TYR A 318 2.23 -20.41 5.52
C TYR A 318 1.94 -20.25 4.03
N ASN A 319 1.23 -19.21 3.63
CA ASN A 319 0.92 -18.93 2.24
C ASN A 319 2.16 -18.75 1.36
N LYS A 320 3.20 -18.06 1.87
CA LYS A 320 4.47 -17.88 1.15
C LYS A 320 5.17 -19.22 0.91
N CYS A 321 5.27 -20.06 1.93
CA CYS A 321 5.87 -21.38 1.83
C CYS A 321 5.11 -22.26 0.83
N LEU A 322 3.78 -22.33 0.92
CA LEU A 322 2.97 -23.06 -0.05
C LEU A 322 3.23 -22.60 -1.48
N ASN A 323 3.15 -21.30 -1.75
CA ASN A 323 3.35 -20.79 -3.11
C ASN A 323 4.77 -21.02 -3.65
N THR A 324 5.79 -21.02 -2.79
CA THR A 324 7.16 -21.36 -3.20
C THR A 324 7.25 -22.80 -3.68
N ILE A 325 6.61 -23.74 -2.97
CA ILE A 325 6.61 -25.17 -3.30
C ILE A 325 5.71 -25.44 -4.51
N LEU A 326 4.53 -24.87 -4.55
CA LEU A 326 3.58 -25.02 -5.65
C LEU A 326 4.15 -24.58 -6.99
N LYS A 327 4.98 -23.54 -7.04
CA LYS A 327 5.70 -23.15 -8.27
C LYS A 327 6.61 -24.27 -8.81
N ARG A 328 7.26 -25.03 -7.93
CA ARG A 328 8.10 -26.19 -8.33
C ARG A 328 7.23 -27.36 -8.77
N LEU A 329 6.19 -27.67 -8.01
CA LEU A 329 5.24 -28.73 -8.34
C LEU A 329 4.49 -28.45 -9.65
N GLY A 330 4.13 -27.19 -9.91
CA GLY A 330 3.52 -26.76 -11.17
C GLY A 330 4.37 -27.10 -12.38
N LYS A 331 5.69 -26.85 -12.31
CA LYS A 331 6.61 -27.22 -13.39
C LYS A 331 6.58 -28.71 -13.71
N ARG A 332 6.38 -29.59 -12.71
CA ARG A 332 6.30 -31.05 -12.91
C ARG A 332 5.05 -31.47 -13.71
N ILE A 333 4.02 -30.64 -13.75
CA ILE A 333 2.80 -30.86 -14.53
C ILE A 333 2.67 -29.94 -15.74
N GLY A 334 3.72 -29.16 -16.05
CA GLY A 334 3.72 -28.24 -17.19
C GLY A 334 3.01 -26.90 -16.94
N VAL A 335 2.78 -26.52 -15.67
CA VAL A 335 2.11 -25.27 -15.29
C VAL A 335 3.11 -24.32 -14.63
N ASP A 336 3.46 -23.24 -15.34
CA ASP A 336 4.34 -22.24 -14.77
C ASP A 336 3.63 -21.31 -13.79
N GLY A 337 4.34 -20.97 -12.71
CA GLY A 337 3.89 -19.97 -11.74
C GLY A 337 2.68 -20.41 -10.90
N LEU A 338 2.43 -21.72 -10.73
CA LEU A 338 1.31 -22.24 -9.95
C LEU A 338 1.25 -21.63 -8.55
N GLN A 339 0.08 -21.15 -8.16
CA GLN A 339 -0.19 -20.53 -6.86
C GLN A 339 -1.40 -21.15 -6.19
N PHE A 340 -1.41 -21.13 -4.86
CA PHE A 340 -2.46 -21.71 -4.03
C PHE A 340 -3.88 -21.22 -4.39
N TYR A 341 -4.02 -19.93 -4.70
CA TYR A 341 -5.33 -19.36 -5.03
C TYR A 341 -5.91 -19.84 -6.37
N GLN A 342 -5.10 -20.46 -7.25
CA GLN A 342 -5.57 -21.02 -8.51
C GLN A 342 -6.52 -22.19 -8.30
N PHE A 343 -6.37 -22.98 -7.24
CA PHE A 343 -7.30 -24.07 -6.90
C PHE A 343 -8.71 -23.56 -6.65
N ARG A 344 -8.87 -22.36 -6.11
CA ARG A 344 -10.18 -21.72 -5.97
C ARG A 344 -10.77 -21.32 -7.34
N HIS A 345 -9.94 -20.78 -8.23
CA HIS A 345 -10.37 -20.46 -9.58
C HIS A 345 -10.75 -21.73 -10.34
N SER A 346 -9.97 -22.81 -10.18
CA SER A 346 -10.22 -24.10 -10.82
C SER A 346 -11.53 -24.73 -10.33
N TRP A 347 -11.78 -24.71 -9.02
CA TRP A 347 -13.07 -25.18 -8.48
C TRP A 347 -14.27 -24.44 -9.13
N ALA A 348 -14.20 -23.10 -9.18
CA ALA A 348 -15.27 -22.31 -9.76
C ALA A 348 -15.43 -22.54 -11.28
N THR A 349 -14.32 -22.67 -12.01
CA THR A 349 -14.32 -22.92 -13.45
C THR A 349 -14.90 -24.31 -13.77
N ILE A 350 -14.49 -25.33 -13.05
CA ILE A 350 -15.04 -26.70 -13.20
C ILE A 350 -16.52 -26.70 -12.86
N ALA A 351 -16.92 -26.09 -11.74
CA ALA A 351 -18.32 -25.99 -11.36
C ALA A 351 -19.18 -25.35 -12.47
N ARG A 352 -18.68 -24.28 -13.10
CA ARG A 352 -19.41 -23.56 -14.14
C ARG A 352 -19.38 -24.26 -15.48
N ASN A 353 -18.18 -24.58 -15.96
CA ASN A 353 -17.98 -24.96 -17.34
C ASN A 353 -18.23 -26.46 -17.59
N GLU A 354 -17.83 -27.30 -16.63
CA GLU A 354 -17.98 -28.76 -16.79
C GLU A 354 -19.30 -29.29 -16.23
N LEU A 355 -19.79 -28.67 -15.15
CA LEU A 355 -20.97 -29.15 -14.44
C LEU A 355 -22.19 -28.24 -14.56
N ASN A 356 -22.06 -27.14 -15.31
CA ASN A 356 -23.12 -26.16 -15.56
C ASN A 356 -23.87 -25.69 -14.29
N ILE A 357 -23.13 -25.59 -13.16
CA ILE A 357 -23.67 -25.04 -11.91
C ILE A 357 -23.96 -23.56 -12.12
N ASP A 358 -25.09 -23.09 -11.62
CA ASP A 358 -25.49 -21.69 -11.80
C ASP A 358 -24.56 -20.73 -11.08
N ILE A 359 -24.45 -19.50 -11.62
CA ILE A 359 -23.51 -18.49 -11.14
C ILE A 359 -23.84 -18.05 -9.71
N ALA A 360 -25.11 -17.97 -9.34
CA ALA A 360 -25.53 -17.55 -8.02
C ALA A 360 -25.07 -18.55 -6.95
N THR A 361 -25.23 -19.85 -7.22
CA THR A 361 -24.70 -20.93 -6.35
C THR A 361 -23.16 -20.86 -6.25
N ILE A 362 -22.46 -20.59 -7.35
CA ILE A 362 -21.00 -20.47 -7.34
C ILE A 362 -20.58 -19.24 -6.50
N ASP A 363 -21.22 -18.09 -6.69
CA ASP A 363 -20.91 -16.88 -5.94
C ASP A 363 -21.19 -17.05 -4.44
N GLU A 364 -22.29 -17.73 -4.09
CA GLU A 364 -22.59 -18.09 -2.70
C GLU A 364 -21.54 -19.04 -2.14
N ALA A 365 -21.17 -20.09 -2.87
CA ALA A 365 -20.14 -21.05 -2.51
C ALA A 365 -18.77 -20.37 -2.30
N LEU A 366 -18.44 -19.42 -3.14
CA LEU A 366 -17.24 -18.59 -2.98
C LEU A 366 -17.37 -17.50 -1.90
N ASN A 367 -18.53 -17.42 -1.24
CA ASN A 367 -18.84 -16.42 -0.23
C ASN A 367 -18.58 -14.97 -0.73
N HIS A 368 -18.96 -14.70 -1.99
CA HIS A 368 -18.96 -13.37 -2.56
C HIS A 368 -20.20 -12.61 -2.11
N LYS A 369 -20.10 -11.27 -2.01
CA LYS A 369 -21.27 -10.41 -1.82
C LYS A 369 -21.77 -9.99 -3.20
N ILE A 370 -23.02 -10.32 -3.50
CA ILE A 370 -23.68 -9.91 -4.74
C ILE A 370 -24.43 -8.61 -4.45
N PRO A 371 -24.01 -7.44 -4.99
CA PRO A 371 -24.63 -6.16 -4.65
C PRO A 371 -26.14 -6.11 -4.90
N HIS A 372 -26.60 -6.78 -5.95
CA HIS A 372 -28.02 -6.82 -6.33
C HIS A 372 -28.88 -7.75 -5.46
N HIS A 373 -28.27 -8.64 -4.65
CA HIS A 373 -28.99 -9.54 -3.76
C HIS A 373 -29.05 -9.04 -2.31
N ALA A 374 -28.55 -7.85 -2.02
CA ALA A 374 -28.47 -7.32 -0.65
C ALA A 374 -29.85 -7.22 0.05
N LEU A 375 -30.92 -6.99 -0.70
CA LEU A 375 -32.30 -6.98 -0.17
C LEU A 375 -32.81 -8.40 0.12
N ILE A 376 -32.48 -9.37 -0.74
CA ILE A 376 -32.91 -10.76 -0.56
C ILE A 376 -32.20 -11.39 0.65
N ASP A 377 -30.93 -11.03 0.89
CA ASP A 377 -30.15 -11.51 2.05
C ASP A 377 -30.80 -11.17 3.40
N VAL A 378 -31.71 -10.18 3.45
CA VAL A 378 -32.46 -9.81 4.67
C VAL A 378 -33.60 -10.78 4.94
N TYR A 379 -34.22 -11.34 3.89
CA TYR A 379 -35.40 -12.17 4.00
C TYR A 379 -35.11 -13.68 4.02
N VAL A 380 -33.97 -14.08 3.44
CA VAL A 380 -33.60 -15.48 3.26
C VAL A 380 -32.56 -15.89 4.30
N LYS A 381 -32.92 -16.86 5.16
CA LYS A 381 -31.95 -17.46 6.06
C LYS A 381 -30.90 -18.21 5.25
N LYS A 382 -29.65 -17.89 5.49
CA LYS A 382 -28.51 -18.52 4.81
C LYS A 382 -28.50 -20.03 5.04
N ASP A 383 -28.49 -20.78 3.95
CA ASP A 383 -28.50 -22.25 3.93
C ASP A 383 -27.32 -22.74 3.06
N PHE A 384 -26.48 -23.55 3.64
CA PHE A 384 -25.30 -24.08 2.97
C PHE A 384 -25.52 -25.40 2.23
N ARG A 385 -26.77 -25.90 2.12
CA ARG A 385 -27.08 -27.17 1.44
C ARG A 385 -26.71 -27.11 -0.04
N ASN A 386 -27.10 -26.04 -0.75
CA ASN A 386 -26.87 -25.90 -2.18
C ASN A 386 -25.39 -25.87 -2.51
N ILE A 387 -24.59 -25.10 -1.76
CA ILE A 387 -23.13 -25.02 -1.98
C ILE A 387 -22.44 -26.35 -1.67
N ASN A 388 -22.93 -27.09 -0.69
CA ASN A 388 -22.40 -28.42 -0.36
C ASN A 388 -22.80 -29.49 -1.40
N LEU A 389 -23.97 -29.37 -2.03
CA LEU A 389 -24.38 -30.23 -3.16
C LEU A 389 -23.51 -29.89 -4.40
N ALA A 390 -23.30 -28.62 -4.70
CA ALA A 390 -22.40 -28.17 -5.76
C ALA A 390 -20.99 -28.71 -5.53
N ASN A 391 -20.47 -28.55 -4.32
CA ASN A 391 -19.14 -29.05 -3.96
C ASN A 391 -19.04 -30.58 -4.11
N LYS A 392 -20.06 -31.33 -3.72
CA LYS A 392 -20.12 -32.78 -3.93
C LYS A 392 -19.95 -33.11 -5.42
N LYS A 393 -20.73 -32.45 -6.30
CA LYS A 393 -20.67 -32.71 -7.74
C LYS A 393 -19.27 -32.44 -8.29
N VAL A 394 -18.61 -31.33 -7.87
CA VAL A 394 -17.25 -30.98 -8.31
C VAL A 394 -16.23 -32.03 -7.84
N ILE A 395 -16.32 -32.48 -6.60
CA ILE A 395 -15.38 -33.46 -6.04
C ILE A 395 -15.59 -34.82 -6.73
N ASP A 396 -16.82 -35.28 -6.87
CA ASP A 396 -17.15 -36.54 -7.55
C ASP A 396 -16.63 -36.52 -9.01
N PHE A 397 -16.76 -35.38 -9.70
CA PHE A 397 -16.30 -35.23 -11.10
C PHE A 397 -14.77 -35.23 -11.23
N VAL A 398 -14.07 -34.66 -10.27
CA VAL A 398 -12.59 -34.56 -10.30
C VAL A 398 -11.93 -35.85 -9.84
N PHE A 399 -12.43 -36.48 -8.77
CA PHE A 399 -11.82 -37.62 -8.08
C PHE A 399 -12.58 -38.92 -8.27
N GLY A 400 -13.85 -38.89 -8.70
CA GLY A 400 -14.59 -40.08 -9.02
C GLY A 400 -13.91 -40.83 -10.16
N ASN A 401 -13.78 -42.14 -10.02
CA ASN A 401 -13.39 -42.98 -11.13
C ASN A 401 -14.46 -42.79 -12.21
N SER A 402 -14.02 -42.48 -13.43
CA SER A 402 -14.87 -42.61 -14.62
C SER A 402 -15.23 -44.08 -14.75
N SER A 403 -16.23 -44.52 -13.97
CA SER A 403 -16.94 -45.77 -14.28
C SER A 403 -17.76 -45.42 -15.50
N ASN A 404 -17.36 -45.94 -16.64
CA ASN A 404 -18.03 -45.91 -17.93
C ASN A 404 -19.53 -46.01 -17.82
#